data_2000a8808fdf00c79b3dbc09745c9cc5
#
_entry.id   2000a8808fdf00c79b3dbc09745c9cc5
#
_cell.length_a   1.000
_cell.length_b   1.000
_cell.length_c   1.000
_cell.angle_alpha   90.00
_cell.angle_beta   90.00
_cell.angle_gamma   90.00
#
_symmetry.space_group_name_H-M   'P 1'
#
loop_
_entity.id
_entity.type
_entity.pdbx_description
1 polymer ?
#
loop_
_entity_poly.entity_id
_entity_poly.type
_entity_poly.pdbx_seq_one_letter_code
_entity_poly.pdbx_strand_id
1 'polypeptide(L)'
;MRKIAIAAAFSLLGTAAVAQDVKVDFDKDANFAAVKTFEAKIGTSWNNQISEKRVLDEITQSLVEKGWKKVDANPDALVLLHGATEKQKSLNTFYSGMGGYGGYGYRGWGGGMGMGTATTTTSEYLVGTLVVDIFDAKTKALMYRGTATDELSDKPEKNQKKLAKASDKLFKNFPPGSGKDKK
;
A
#
# COMPACT_ATOMS: atom_id res chain seq x y z
N MET A 1 -47.55 23.57 22.70
CA MET A 1 -46.92 22.26 22.34
C MET A 1 -45.60 22.56 21.66
N ARG A 2 -44.46 22.43 22.39
CA ARG A 2 -43.11 22.71 21.89
C ARG A 2 -42.51 21.38 21.44
N LYS A 3 -42.20 21.26 20.14
CA LYS A 3 -41.52 20.10 19.57
C LYS A 3 -40.01 20.25 19.79
N ILE A 4 -39.43 19.36 20.60
CA ILE A 4 -38.01 19.28 20.82
C ILE A 4 -37.45 18.37 19.71
N ALA A 5 -36.60 18.95 18.82
CA ALA A 5 -35.85 18.20 17.84
C ALA A 5 -34.53 17.75 18.48
N ILE A 6 -34.35 16.45 18.64
CA ILE A 6 -33.08 15.86 19.10
C ILE A 6 -32.20 15.65 17.86
N ALA A 7 -31.15 16.46 17.75
CA ALA A 7 -30.11 16.26 16.74
C ALA A 7 -29.12 15.21 17.24
N ALA A 8 -29.12 14.02 16.65
CA ALA A 8 -28.14 12.98 16.90
C ALA A 8 -26.84 13.34 16.16
N ALA A 9 -25.82 13.76 16.89
CA ALA A 9 -24.49 13.95 16.37
C ALA A 9 -23.82 12.57 16.17
N PHE A 10 -23.70 12.16 14.91
CA PHE A 10 -22.99 10.95 14.51
C PHE A 10 -21.48 11.27 14.47
N SER A 11 -20.74 10.91 15.52
CA SER A 11 -19.29 11.04 15.55
C SER A 11 -18.67 9.95 14.66
N LEU A 12 -18.18 10.33 13.46
CA LEU A 12 -17.33 9.48 12.63
C LEU A 12 -15.98 9.29 13.34
N LEU A 13 -15.79 8.15 13.97
CA LEU A 13 -14.48 7.66 14.35
C LEU A 13 -13.74 7.28 13.06
N GLY A 14 -12.90 8.19 12.58
CA GLY A 14 -11.98 7.92 11.48
C GLY A 14 -10.95 6.90 11.94
N THR A 15 -11.08 5.65 11.51
CA THR A 15 -9.97 4.69 11.60
C THR A 15 -8.88 5.18 10.65
N ALA A 16 -7.70 5.51 11.18
CA ALA A 16 -6.51 5.76 10.38
C ALA A 16 -6.17 4.45 9.64
N ALA A 17 -6.67 4.32 8.42
CA ALA A 17 -6.24 3.28 7.51
C ALA A 17 -4.80 3.61 7.12
N VAL A 18 -3.84 2.73 7.44
CA VAL A 18 -2.50 2.80 6.88
C VAL A 18 -2.68 2.70 5.36
N ALA A 19 -2.45 3.82 4.68
CA ALA A 19 -2.68 3.89 3.26
C ALA A 19 -1.56 3.13 2.54
N GLN A 20 -1.96 2.18 1.68
CA GLN A 20 -1.06 1.55 0.73
C GLN A 20 -0.31 2.62 -0.07
N ASP A 21 1.03 2.67 0.05
CA ASP A 21 1.89 3.58 -0.70
C ASP A 21 2.24 2.96 -2.06
N VAL A 22 1.90 3.68 -3.14
CA VAL A 22 2.21 3.24 -4.51
C VAL A 22 2.88 4.39 -5.24
N LYS A 23 4.07 4.11 -5.79
CA LYS A 23 4.89 5.05 -6.57
C LYS A 23 5.13 4.46 -7.94
N VAL A 24 5.10 5.32 -8.95
CA VAL A 24 5.35 4.94 -10.35
C VAL A 24 6.32 5.96 -10.94
N ASP A 25 7.32 5.43 -11.64
CA ASP A 25 8.24 6.20 -12.47
C ASP A 25 8.40 5.51 -13.81
N PHE A 26 8.64 6.28 -14.88
CA PHE A 26 8.81 5.74 -16.22
C PHE A 26 9.66 6.64 -17.10
N ASP A 27 10.35 6.04 -18.04
CA ASP A 27 11.09 6.74 -19.07
C ASP A 27 10.10 7.39 -20.07
N LYS A 28 10.15 8.72 -20.19
CA LYS A 28 9.28 9.50 -21.07
C LYS A 28 9.59 9.28 -22.55
N ASP A 29 10.81 8.85 -22.87
CA ASP A 29 11.28 8.60 -24.23
C ASP A 29 11.01 7.15 -24.65
N ALA A 30 10.57 6.28 -23.73
CA ALA A 30 10.24 4.90 -24.01
C ALA A 30 8.99 4.76 -24.89
N ASN A 31 9.10 3.96 -25.94
CA ASN A 31 7.98 3.72 -26.85
C ASN A 31 7.10 2.56 -26.38
N PHE A 32 6.24 2.81 -25.40
CA PHE A 32 5.27 1.84 -24.89
C PHE A 32 4.26 1.37 -25.96
N ALA A 33 3.97 2.20 -26.96
CA ALA A 33 3.03 1.84 -28.03
C ALA A 33 3.55 0.72 -28.95
N ALA A 34 4.87 0.58 -29.05
CA ALA A 34 5.51 -0.49 -29.81
C ALA A 34 5.49 -1.84 -29.10
N VAL A 35 5.33 -1.86 -27.78
CA VAL A 35 5.30 -3.09 -26.97
C VAL A 35 3.93 -3.77 -27.11
N LYS A 36 3.95 -5.02 -27.57
CA LYS A 36 2.75 -5.86 -27.71
C LYS A 36 2.82 -7.12 -26.87
N THR A 37 4.04 -7.61 -26.63
CA THR A 37 4.29 -8.87 -25.95
C THR A 37 5.23 -8.68 -24.77
N PHE A 38 5.04 -9.49 -23.74
CA PHE A 38 5.89 -9.47 -22.56
C PHE A 38 6.14 -10.86 -21.99
N GLU A 39 7.26 -11.02 -21.33
CA GLU A 39 7.57 -12.14 -20.44
C GLU A 39 7.69 -11.61 -19.01
N ALA A 40 7.04 -12.27 -18.05
CA ALA A 40 7.10 -11.89 -16.64
C ALA A 40 7.78 -12.97 -15.80
N LYS A 41 8.71 -12.56 -14.94
CA LYS A 41 9.52 -13.44 -14.07
C LYS A 41 9.71 -12.83 -12.69
N ILE A 42 10.00 -13.68 -11.71
CA ILE A 42 10.53 -13.25 -10.41
C ILE A 42 12.00 -12.88 -10.60
N GLY A 43 12.34 -11.64 -10.36
CA GLY A 43 13.71 -11.12 -10.41
C GLY A 43 14.47 -11.38 -9.12
N THR A 44 13.85 -11.05 -7.96
CA THR A 44 14.40 -11.36 -6.64
C THR A 44 13.35 -12.12 -5.83
N SER A 45 13.65 -13.37 -5.49
CA SER A 45 12.79 -14.21 -4.66
C SER A 45 12.71 -13.67 -3.22
N TRP A 46 11.52 -13.73 -2.63
CA TRP A 46 11.30 -13.47 -1.19
C TRP A 46 11.01 -14.75 -0.41
N ASN A 47 11.44 -15.91 -0.95
CA ASN A 47 11.40 -17.22 -0.34
C ASN A 47 9.99 -17.73 0.04
N ASN A 48 8.97 -17.32 -0.74
CA ASN A 48 7.60 -17.79 -0.59
C ASN A 48 6.97 -18.03 -1.95
N GLN A 49 7.17 -19.23 -2.49
CA GLN A 49 6.73 -19.63 -3.84
C GLN A 49 5.24 -19.44 -4.09
N ILE A 50 4.39 -19.66 -3.07
CA ILE A 50 2.93 -19.47 -3.20
C ILE A 50 2.60 -18.00 -3.39
N SER A 51 3.24 -17.13 -2.61
CA SER A 51 3.09 -15.68 -2.71
C SER A 51 3.66 -15.16 -4.03
N GLU A 52 4.84 -15.63 -4.43
CA GLU A 52 5.49 -15.29 -5.70
C GLU A 52 4.59 -15.62 -6.89
N LYS A 53 4.02 -16.83 -6.89
CA LYS A 53 3.08 -17.23 -7.93
C LYS A 53 1.85 -16.30 -8.00
N ARG A 54 1.25 -15.96 -6.85
CA ARG A 54 0.10 -15.06 -6.80
C ARG A 54 0.42 -13.67 -7.34
N VAL A 55 1.59 -13.13 -6.97
CA VAL A 55 2.05 -11.83 -7.47
C VAL A 55 2.30 -11.88 -8.98
N LEU A 56 2.96 -12.94 -9.46
CA LEU A 56 3.22 -13.13 -10.88
C LEU A 56 1.93 -13.24 -11.69
N ASP A 57 0.95 -14.01 -11.20
CA ASP A 57 -0.35 -14.17 -11.86
C ASP A 57 -1.12 -12.84 -11.90
N GLU A 58 -1.17 -12.09 -10.79
CA GLU A 58 -1.87 -10.80 -10.69
C GLU A 58 -1.28 -9.75 -11.63
N ILE A 59 0.05 -9.56 -11.61
CA ILE A 59 0.73 -8.60 -12.49
C ILE A 59 0.58 -8.99 -13.96
N THR A 60 0.68 -10.30 -14.26
CA THR A 60 0.43 -10.83 -15.62
C THR A 60 -0.98 -10.48 -16.10
N GLN A 61 -1.98 -10.74 -15.26
CA GLN A 61 -3.37 -10.44 -15.60
C GLN A 61 -3.58 -8.94 -15.85
N SER A 62 -3.05 -8.10 -14.96
CA SER A 62 -3.16 -6.64 -15.10
C SER A 62 -2.57 -6.12 -16.40
N LEU A 63 -1.42 -6.63 -16.83
CA LEU A 63 -0.81 -6.25 -18.11
C LEU A 63 -1.61 -6.76 -19.32
N VAL A 64 -2.20 -7.95 -19.22
CA VAL A 64 -3.10 -8.48 -20.26
C VAL A 64 -4.36 -7.60 -20.40
N GLU A 65 -4.94 -7.16 -19.30
CA GLU A 65 -6.07 -6.22 -19.27
C GLU A 65 -5.71 -4.84 -19.88
N LYS A 66 -4.43 -4.46 -19.83
CA LYS A 66 -3.90 -3.26 -20.51
C LYS A 66 -3.59 -3.48 -22.00
N GLY A 67 -3.87 -4.68 -22.53
CA GLY A 67 -3.76 -5.00 -23.95
C GLY A 67 -2.42 -5.61 -24.36
N TRP A 68 -1.55 -5.95 -23.42
CA TRP A 68 -0.31 -6.68 -23.72
C TRP A 68 -0.56 -8.19 -23.70
N LYS A 69 0.24 -8.95 -24.46
CA LYS A 69 0.13 -10.40 -24.55
C LYS A 69 1.34 -11.08 -23.90
N LYS A 70 1.08 -12.00 -22.96
CA LYS A 70 2.14 -12.83 -22.40
C LYS A 70 2.67 -13.83 -23.43
N VAL A 71 3.99 -13.97 -23.48
CA VAL A 71 4.72 -14.95 -24.29
C VAL A 71 5.86 -15.55 -23.48
N ASP A 72 6.32 -16.74 -23.88
CA ASP A 72 7.43 -17.44 -23.21
C ASP A 72 8.76 -17.28 -23.96
N ALA A 73 8.74 -16.69 -25.16
CA ALA A 73 9.94 -16.47 -25.96
C ALA A 73 9.81 -15.21 -26.82
N ASN A 74 10.94 -14.53 -27.04
CA ASN A 74 11.07 -13.33 -27.86
C ASN A 74 10.06 -12.23 -27.51
N PRO A 75 9.92 -11.83 -26.25
CA PRO A 75 9.03 -10.75 -25.85
C PRO A 75 9.55 -9.40 -26.34
N ASP A 76 8.66 -8.41 -26.47
CA ASP A 76 9.05 -7.01 -26.66
C ASP A 76 9.54 -6.38 -25.33
N ALA A 77 8.96 -6.81 -24.20
CA ALA A 77 9.31 -6.35 -22.86
C ALA A 77 9.59 -7.49 -21.88
N LEU A 78 10.50 -7.26 -20.95
CA LEU A 78 10.75 -8.13 -19.79
C LEU A 78 10.21 -7.47 -18.54
N VAL A 79 9.35 -8.19 -17.82
CA VAL A 79 8.77 -7.74 -16.54
C VAL A 79 9.42 -8.52 -15.40
N LEU A 80 10.16 -7.84 -14.55
CA LEU A 80 10.84 -8.43 -13.40
C LEU A 80 10.15 -7.98 -12.10
N LEU A 81 9.80 -8.97 -11.27
CA LEU A 81 9.13 -8.74 -9.99
C LEU A 81 10.12 -8.98 -8.84
N HIS A 82 10.22 -7.99 -7.96
CA HIS A 82 11.07 -8.07 -6.79
C HIS A 82 10.21 -7.86 -5.54
N GLY A 83 10.40 -8.70 -4.54
CA GLY A 83 9.66 -8.60 -3.29
C GLY A 83 10.59 -8.52 -2.09
N ALA A 84 10.18 -7.79 -1.08
CA ALA A 84 10.83 -7.76 0.23
C ALA A 84 9.77 -7.75 1.34
N THR A 85 10.12 -8.32 2.50
CA THR A 85 9.28 -8.28 3.69
C THR A 85 10.12 -7.85 4.88
N GLU A 86 9.66 -6.84 5.60
CA GLU A 86 10.34 -6.28 6.76
C GLU A 86 9.42 -6.28 7.98
N LYS A 87 10.00 -6.54 9.16
CA LYS A 87 9.30 -6.37 10.44
C LYS A 87 9.46 -4.92 10.89
N GLN A 88 8.33 -4.28 11.17
CA GLN A 88 8.32 -2.94 11.76
C GLN A 88 7.67 -2.97 13.13
N LYS A 89 8.05 -2.00 13.99
CA LYS A 89 7.50 -1.84 15.33
C LYS A 89 6.79 -0.50 15.42
N SER A 90 5.55 -0.50 15.88
CA SER A 90 4.89 0.71 16.27
C SER A 90 4.83 0.83 17.80
N LEU A 91 5.13 2.01 18.30
CA LEU A 91 5.04 2.36 19.72
C LEU A 91 3.81 3.22 19.91
N ASN A 92 2.78 2.67 20.56
CA ASN A 92 1.60 3.43 20.96
C ASN A 92 1.69 3.74 22.44
N THR A 93 1.91 5.02 22.78
CA THR A 93 1.91 5.48 24.16
C THR A 93 0.56 6.10 24.47
N PHE A 94 -0.20 5.45 25.34
CA PHE A 94 -1.45 5.99 25.87
C PHE A 94 -1.14 6.73 27.16
N TYR A 95 -1.38 8.04 27.16
CA TYR A 95 -1.42 8.83 28.38
C TYR A 95 -2.84 8.76 28.95
N SER A 96 -3.04 7.97 29.99
CA SER A 96 -4.26 8.02 30.78
C SER A 96 -4.19 9.19 31.74
N GLY A 97 -4.42 10.39 31.23
CA GLY A 97 -4.67 11.57 32.05
C GLY A 97 -6.14 11.58 32.42
N MET A 98 -6.46 11.30 33.67
CA MET A 98 -7.78 11.49 34.25
C MET A 98 -8.06 12.99 34.31
N GLY A 99 -8.60 13.54 33.24
CA GLY A 99 -9.19 14.87 33.22
C GLY A 99 -10.45 14.85 34.08
N GLY A 100 -10.31 15.11 35.36
CA GLY A 100 -11.42 15.33 36.26
C GLY A 100 -12.19 16.59 35.86
N TYR A 101 -13.33 16.42 35.24
CA TYR A 101 -14.37 17.44 35.15
C TYR A 101 -14.98 17.59 36.54
N GLY A 102 -14.87 18.72 37.09
CA GLY A 102 -15.90 18.96 38.02
C GLY A 102 -15.55 19.70 39.30
N GLY A 103 -16.19 20.70 39.56
CA GLY A 103 -16.59 21.06 40.91
C GLY A 103 -15.87 22.28 41.47
N TYR A 104 -16.54 23.35 41.39
CA TYR A 104 -16.42 24.50 42.31
C TYR A 104 -16.37 24.01 43.75
N GLY A 105 -15.31 24.35 44.48
CA GLY A 105 -15.35 24.16 45.89
C GLY A 105 -13.99 24.12 46.59
N TYR A 106 -13.65 25.23 47.24
CA TYR A 106 -12.86 25.38 48.48
C TYR A 106 -11.44 24.80 48.61
N ARG A 107 -10.55 25.73 48.80
CA ARG A 107 -9.27 25.72 49.52
C ARG A 107 -8.94 24.44 50.29
N GLY A 108 -7.90 23.74 49.81
CA GLY A 108 -7.19 22.72 50.55
C GLY A 108 -5.78 22.62 50.04
N TRP A 109 -4.80 23.07 50.85
CA TRP A 109 -3.38 22.93 50.59
C TRP A 109 -2.99 21.47 50.80
N GLY A 110 -2.69 20.78 49.72
CA GLY A 110 -2.23 19.40 49.77
C GLY A 110 -1.80 18.96 48.37
N GLY A 111 -0.47 18.96 48.11
CA GLY A 111 0.11 18.51 46.89
C GLY A 111 -0.14 17.01 46.68
N GLY A 112 -0.99 16.66 45.71
CA GLY A 112 -1.11 15.33 45.18
C GLY A 112 -0.47 15.32 43.80
N MET A 113 0.76 14.81 43.67
CA MET A 113 1.35 14.43 42.40
C MET A 113 0.49 13.31 41.81
N GLY A 114 -0.40 13.64 40.86
CA GLY A 114 -1.08 12.66 40.04
C GLY A 114 -0.04 11.99 39.15
N MET A 115 0.44 10.83 39.54
CA MET A 115 1.24 9.96 38.67
C MET A 115 0.33 9.48 37.53
N GLY A 116 0.40 10.17 36.39
CA GLY A 116 -0.19 9.66 35.16
C GLY A 116 0.56 8.41 34.73
N THR A 117 -0.15 7.29 34.65
CA THR A 117 0.45 6.04 34.20
C THR A 117 0.48 6.07 32.65
N ALA A 118 1.69 6.15 32.10
CA ALA A 118 1.88 5.98 30.66
C ALA A 118 2.03 4.47 30.36
N THR A 119 1.10 3.92 29.64
CA THR A 119 1.21 2.54 29.14
C THR A 119 1.70 2.59 27.70
N THR A 120 2.91 2.07 27.45
CA THR A 120 3.47 1.94 26.10
C THR A 120 3.22 0.53 25.61
N THR A 121 2.43 0.38 24.55
CA THR A 121 2.21 -0.90 23.87
C THR A 121 3.06 -0.92 22.59
N THR A 122 3.91 -1.93 22.48
CA THR A 122 4.69 -2.19 21.26
C THR A 122 3.93 -3.23 20.42
N SER A 123 3.58 -2.86 19.20
CA SER A 123 3.00 -3.80 18.22
C SER A 123 4.00 -4.03 17.10
N GLU A 124 4.24 -5.31 16.76
CA GLU A 124 5.05 -5.69 15.59
C GLU A 124 4.11 -5.99 14.42
N TYR A 125 4.47 -5.53 13.23
CA TYR A 125 3.75 -5.82 12.00
C TYR A 125 4.72 -6.05 10.85
N LEU A 126 4.27 -6.80 9.84
CA LEU A 126 5.05 -7.08 8.64
C LEU A 126 4.67 -6.09 7.54
N VAL A 127 5.68 -5.52 6.90
CA VAL A 127 5.51 -4.68 5.71
C VAL A 127 6.06 -5.41 4.51
N GLY A 128 5.23 -5.54 3.47
CA GLY A 128 5.62 -6.09 2.18
C GLY A 128 5.85 -4.97 1.17
N THR A 129 6.93 -5.06 0.43
CA THR A 129 7.22 -4.18 -0.71
C THR A 129 7.31 -5.02 -1.97
N LEU A 130 6.56 -4.62 -2.99
CA LEU A 130 6.62 -5.16 -4.35
C LEU A 130 7.19 -4.09 -5.29
N VAL A 131 8.21 -4.47 -6.07
CA VAL A 131 8.71 -3.65 -7.18
C VAL A 131 8.43 -4.39 -8.49
N VAL A 132 7.87 -3.66 -9.45
CA VAL A 132 7.59 -4.12 -10.81
C VAL A 132 8.45 -3.31 -11.76
N ASP A 133 9.45 -3.94 -12.35
CA ASP A 133 10.35 -3.35 -13.33
C ASP A 133 10.01 -3.87 -14.73
N ILE A 134 9.84 -2.97 -15.69
CA ILE A 134 9.61 -3.31 -17.09
C ILE A 134 10.76 -2.78 -17.93
N PHE A 135 11.41 -3.68 -18.63
CA PHE A 135 12.56 -3.38 -19.50
C PHE A 135 12.17 -3.62 -20.96
N ASP A 136 12.71 -2.82 -21.86
CA ASP A 136 12.77 -3.16 -23.28
C ASP A 136 13.60 -4.44 -23.45
N ALA A 137 13.04 -5.46 -24.12
CA ALA A 137 13.71 -6.75 -24.21
C ALA A 137 14.95 -6.73 -25.12
N LYS A 138 15.05 -5.78 -26.05
CA LYS A 138 16.15 -5.63 -27.00
C LYS A 138 17.30 -4.80 -26.41
N THR A 139 16.96 -3.60 -25.93
CA THR A 139 17.95 -2.64 -25.43
C THR A 139 18.32 -2.86 -23.96
N LYS A 140 17.50 -3.60 -23.22
CA LYS A 140 17.60 -3.80 -21.76
C LYS A 140 17.45 -2.50 -20.96
N ALA A 141 16.97 -1.44 -21.58
CA ALA A 141 16.66 -0.18 -20.90
C ALA A 141 15.44 -0.35 -20.00
N LEU A 142 15.51 0.22 -18.79
CA LEU A 142 14.36 0.29 -17.89
C LEU A 142 13.36 1.29 -18.45
N MET A 143 12.15 0.86 -18.75
CA MET A 143 11.06 1.67 -19.29
C MET A 143 10.12 2.15 -18.19
N TYR A 144 9.87 1.32 -17.17
CA TYR A 144 8.88 1.56 -16.12
C TYR A 144 9.30 0.91 -14.82
N ARG A 145 9.10 1.60 -13.71
CA ARG A 145 9.23 1.07 -12.36
C ARG A 145 8.02 1.45 -11.52
N GLY A 146 7.33 0.45 -11.02
CA GLY A 146 6.26 0.60 -10.05
C GLY A 146 6.67 0.01 -8.70
N THR A 147 6.42 0.73 -7.61
CA THR A 147 6.66 0.24 -6.25
C THR A 147 5.39 0.33 -5.45
N ALA A 148 5.02 -0.76 -4.78
CA ALA A 148 3.87 -0.81 -3.87
C ALA A 148 4.31 -1.34 -2.51
N THR A 149 3.97 -0.61 -1.45
CA THR A 149 4.28 -0.97 -0.06
C THR A 149 2.99 -0.99 0.75
N ASP A 150 2.77 -2.07 1.51
CA ASP A 150 1.60 -2.22 2.37
C ASP A 150 1.93 -3.12 3.58
N GLU A 151 1.18 -2.96 4.66
CA GLU A 151 1.22 -3.86 5.80
C GLU A 151 0.63 -5.23 5.39
N LEU A 152 1.31 -6.32 5.75
CA LEU A 152 0.85 -7.67 5.48
C LEU A 152 -0.05 -8.17 6.62
N SER A 153 -1.13 -8.83 6.24
CA SER A 153 -2.03 -9.51 7.17
C SER A 153 -1.63 -10.97 7.31
N ASP A 154 -1.92 -11.56 8.48
CA ASP A 154 -1.81 -13.02 8.68
C ASP A 154 -2.83 -13.81 7.84
N LYS A 155 -3.84 -13.14 7.27
CA LYS A 155 -4.87 -13.74 6.43
C LYS A 155 -4.51 -13.60 4.95
N PRO A 156 -4.20 -14.71 4.24
CA PRO A 156 -3.81 -14.68 2.82
C PRO A 156 -4.82 -13.98 1.90
N GLU A 157 -6.12 -14.12 2.18
CA GLU A 157 -7.19 -13.52 1.37
C GLU A 157 -7.18 -11.98 1.46
N LYS A 158 -6.80 -11.44 2.63
CA LYS A 158 -6.64 -10.00 2.79
C LYS A 158 -5.45 -9.49 1.97
N ASN A 159 -4.32 -10.24 2.00
CA ASN A 159 -3.14 -9.89 1.22
C ASN A 159 -3.42 -9.95 -0.29
N GLN A 160 -4.21 -10.91 -0.75
CA GLN A 160 -4.62 -10.99 -2.15
C GLN A 160 -5.45 -9.77 -2.57
N LYS A 161 -6.42 -9.34 -1.73
CA LYS A 161 -7.19 -8.11 -2.00
C LYS A 161 -6.33 -6.84 -1.99
N LYS A 162 -5.30 -6.79 -1.13
CA LYS A 162 -4.34 -5.68 -1.10
C LYS A 162 -3.47 -5.68 -2.35
N LEU A 163 -3.02 -6.85 -2.80
CA LEU A 163 -2.26 -7.02 -4.03
C LEU A 163 -3.04 -6.54 -5.25
N ALA A 164 -4.30 -6.94 -5.41
CA ALA A 164 -5.15 -6.48 -6.50
C ALA A 164 -5.30 -4.95 -6.51
N LYS A 165 -5.56 -4.34 -5.35
CA LYS A 165 -5.61 -2.87 -5.23
C LYS A 165 -4.28 -2.20 -5.56
N ALA A 166 -3.14 -2.83 -5.20
CA ALA A 166 -1.81 -2.33 -5.53
C ALA A 166 -1.61 -2.36 -7.05
N SER A 167 -1.95 -3.46 -7.68
CA SER A 167 -1.87 -3.66 -9.13
C SER A 167 -2.72 -2.64 -9.89
N ASP A 168 -3.98 -2.43 -9.48
CA ASP A 168 -4.85 -1.40 -10.03
C ASP A 168 -4.23 0.00 -9.98
N LYS A 169 -3.59 0.34 -8.86
CA LYS A 169 -2.94 1.65 -8.69
C LYS A 169 -1.67 1.76 -9.52
N LEU A 170 -0.82 0.71 -9.53
CA LEU A 170 0.41 0.66 -10.33
C LEU A 170 0.11 0.87 -11.81
N PHE A 171 -0.92 0.18 -12.33
CA PHE A 171 -1.25 0.24 -13.75
C PHE A 171 -2.42 1.18 -14.09
N LYS A 172 -2.82 2.07 -13.18
CA LYS A 172 -3.95 2.99 -13.40
C LYS A 172 -3.83 3.76 -14.72
N ASN A 173 -2.65 4.32 -14.98
CA ASN A 173 -2.36 5.13 -16.17
C ASN A 173 -1.39 4.41 -17.13
N PHE A 174 -1.42 3.09 -17.14
CA PHE A 174 -0.57 2.28 -18.00
C PHE A 174 -1.27 1.91 -19.32
N PRO A 175 -0.57 1.87 -20.49
CA PRO A 175 0.81 2.33 -20.65
C PRO A 175 0.93 3.86 -20.55
N PRO A 176 2.06 4.38 -20.02
CA PRO A 176 2.28 5.82 -19.94
C PRO A 176 2.15 6.52 -21.30
N GLY A 177 1.63 7.73 -21.32
CA GLY A 177 1.44 8.49 -22.56
C GLY A 177 0.21 8.11 -23.38
N SER A 178 -0.63 7.17 -22.93
CA SER A 178 -1.84 6.72 -23.65
C SER A 178 -3.04 7.69 -23.57
N GLY A 179 -2.82 8.95 -23.22
CA GLY A 179 -3.82 10.00 -23.50
C GLY A 179 -4.54 10.64 -22.33
N LYS A 180 -4.11 10.45 -21.07
CA LYS A 180 -4.74 11.13 -19.92
C LYS A 180 -3.83 12.10 -19.15
N ASP A 181 -2.54 12.19 -19.49
CA ASP A 181 -1.58 13.09 -18.84
C ASP A 181 -1.37 14.42 -19.59
N LYS A 182 -2.44 14.92 -20.24
CA LYS A 182 -2.45 16.32 -20.73
C LYS A 182 -3.17 17.19 -19.70
N LYS A 183 -2.43 17.60 -18.67
CA LYS A 183 -2.62 18.89 -18.01
C LYS A 183 -1.36 19.32 -17.28
#